data_16bd0634736ea61e9fd7ba83a0bf85da
#
_entry.id   16bd0634736ea61e9fd7ba83a0bf85da
#
_cell.length_a   1.000
_cell.length_b   1.000
_cell.length_c   1.000
_cell.angle_alpha   90.00
_cell.angle_beta   90.00
_cell.angle_gamma   90.00
#
_symmetry.space_group_name_H-M   'P 1'
#
loop_
_entity.id
_entity.type
_entity.pdbx_description
1 polymer ?
#
loop_
_entity_poly.entity_id
_entity_poly.type
_entity_poly.pdbx_seq_one_letter_code
_entity_poly.pdbx_strand_id
1 'polypeptide(L)'
;MPPPFSDPIWRKPQAASRFQSLFPSGEKADVVIVGGGIMGLSTALHAARLGMSVQVLDAGEIGQGASGLNGGQVIPGLKYDPEWLLEHFGPERGEALVNFAASTADAVFELIRDEKLAVPFVRNGWIQAAHTEVALKAAANRDRQWRARGADVRLLSAAEIAAMTGAQGYLGGWLDRRAGVVDPLAYTSELARVAAAAGVRIAEREKVVRLTNAAGVWRILTENGLELQAKAVVLATNAYTDGLIPG
;
A
#
# COMPACT_ATOMS: atom_id res chain seq x y z
N MET A 1 11.44 -25.22 -4.82
CA MET A 1 10.91 -24.81 -6.14
C MET A 1 9.89 -23.71 -5.90
N PRO A 2 9.96 -22.54 -6.53
CA PRO A 2 8.86 -21.58 -6.50
C PRO A 2 7.62 -22.23 -7.14
N PRO A 3 6.42 -21.89 -6.69
CA PRO A 3 5.19 -22.48 -7.21
C PRO A 3 4.99 -22.12 -8.70
N PRO A 4 4.28 -22.95 -9.46
CA PRO A 4 4.11 -22.79 -10.91
C PRO A 4 3.27 -21.57 -11.37
N PHE A 5 2.87 -20.68 -10.46
CA PHE A 5 2.17 -19.43 -10.75
C PHE A 5 3.13 -18.25 -10.83
N SER A 6 4.16 -18.36 -11.64
CA SER A 6 5.32 -17.47 -11.58
C SER A 6 5.16 -16.13 -12.30
N ASP A 7 4.18 -15.95 -13.17
CA ASP A 7 4.04 -14.69 -13.90
C ASP A 7 2.70 -14.01 -13.61
N PRO A 8 2.68 -13.04 -12.66
CA PRO A 8 1.51 -12.23 -12.45
C PRO A 8 1.19 -11.41 -13.71
N ILE A 9 -0.10 -11.15 -13.91
CA ILE A 9 -0.62 -10.40 -15.06
C ILE A 9 0.07 -9.04 -15.29
N TRP A 10 0.60 -8.45 -14.23
CA TRP A 10 1.26 -7.14 -14.24
C TRP A 10 2.72 -7.18 -14.68
N ARG A 11 3.36 -8.34 -14.73
CA ARG A 11 4.76 -8.44 -15.13
C ARG A 11 4.95 -8.16 -16.61
N LYS A 12 5.63 -7.07 -16.89
CA LYS A 12 6.32 -6.86 -18.17
C LYS A 12 7.72 -7.51 -18.10
N PRO A 13 8.31 -7.92 -19.24
CA PRO A 13 9.69 -8.38 -19.28
C PRO A 13 10.60 -7.35 -18.57
N GLN A 14 11.34 -7.82 -17.59
CA GLN A 14 12.08 -6.95 -16.69
C GLN A 14 13.31 -6.37 -17.37
N ALA A 15 13.44 -5.06 -17.38
CA ALA A 15 14.75 -4.41 -17.48
C ALA A 15 15.54 -4.72 -16.20
N ALA A 16 16.85 -4.82 -16.30
CA ALA A 16 17.76 -5.04 -15.16
C ALA A 16 17.43 -4.07 -14.02
N SER A 17 17.66 -4.53 -12.79
CA SER A 17 17.46 -3.77 -11.55
C SER A 17 17.81 -2.28 -11.73
N ARG A 18 16.84 -1.41 -11.46
CA ARG A 18 16.97 0.04 -11.67
C ARG A 18 17.61 0.77 -10.48
N PHE A 19 17.62 0.12 -9.32
CA PHE A 19 18.01 0.74 -8.06
C PHE A 19 19.17 -0.02 -7.42
N GLN A 20 20.38 0.27 -7.88
CA GLN A 20 21.64 -0.20 -7.28
C GLN A 20 22.36 0.99 -6.64
N SER A 21 21.83 1.53 -5.56
CA SER A 21 22.60 2.51 -4.79
C SER A 21 23.73 1.79 -4.08
N LEU A 22 24.97 2.17 -4.40
CA LEU A 22 26.13 1.76 -3.63
C LEU A 22 26.14 2.54 -2.32
N PHE A 23 26.00 1.85 -1.20
CA PHE A 23 26.13 2.44 0.12
C PHE A 23 27.55 2.16 0.64
N PRO A 24 28.31 3.19 1.04
CA PRO A 24 29.53 2.96 1.81
C PRO A 24 29.19 2.28 3.14
N SER A 25 29.94 1.24 3.51
CA SER A 25 29.76 0.59 4.81
C SER A 25 29.98 1.59 5.94
N GLY A 26 29.10 1.56 6.96
CA GLY A 26 29.11 2.50 8.07
C GLY A 26 28.42 3.84 7.79
N GLU A 27 27.80 4.01 6.62
CA GLU A 27 27.06 5.24 6.30
C GLU A 27 25.89 5.46 7.27
N LYS A 28 25.63 6.74 7.55
CA LYS A 28 24.60 7.17 8.49
C LYS A 28 23.42 7.80 7.75
N ALA A 29 22.20 7.45 8.17
CA ALA A 29 20.97 8.08 7.71
C ALA A 29 20.09 8.52 8.89
N ASP A 30 19.14 9.41 8.63
CA ASP A 30 18.11 9.69 9.62
C ASP A 30 17.16 8.51 9.74
N VAL A 31 16.78 7.91 8.60
CA VAL A 31 15.87 6.77 8.55
C VAL A 31 16.38 5.71 7.58
N VAL A 32 16.44 4.46 8.02
CA VAL A 32 16.55 3.29 7.14
C VAL A 32 15.20 2.57 7.10
N ILE A 33 14.73 2.27 5.90
CA ILE A 33 13.47 1.56 5.68
C ILE A 33 13.78 0.17 5.12
N VAL A 34 13.29 -0.85 5.79
CA VAL A 34 13.43 -2.24 5.37
C VAL A 34 12.16 -2.67 4.66
N GLY A 35 12.26 -2.90 3.36
CA GLY A 35 11.16 -3.24 2.47
C GLY A 35 10.78 -2.09 1.52
N GLY A 36 11.02 -2.30 0.23
CA GLY A 36 10.72 -1.38 -0.89
C GLY A 36 9.34 -1.61 -1.51
N GLY A 37 8.33 -1.98 -0.69
CA GLY A 37 6.94 -2.04 -1.10
C GLY A 37 6.25 -0.67 -1.05
N ILE A 38 4.94 -0.64 -1.33
CA ILE A 38 4.12 0.61 -1.35
C ILE A 38 4.30 1.39 -0.04
N MET A 39 4.19 0.73 1.12
CA MET A 39 4.32 1.39 2.41
C MET A 39 5.72 1.97 2.62
N GLY A 40 6.76 1.17 2.35
CA GLY A 40 8.14 1.62 2.53
C GLY A 40 8.52 2.78 1.63
N LEU A 41 8.18 2.70 0.35
CA LEU A 41 8.48 3.74 -0.64
C LEU A 41 7.68 5.03 -0.40
N SER A 42 6.41 4.92 -0.02
CA SER A 42 5.59 6.08 0.37
C SER A 42 6.17 6.75 1.61
N THR A 43 6.54 5.97 2.64
CA THR A 43 7.22 6.51 3.84
C THR A 43 8.52 7.20 3.47
N ALA A 44 9.33 6.59 2.61
CA ALA A 44 10.60 7.14 2.15
C ALA A 44 10.43 8.49 1.45
N LEU A 45 9.49 8.56 0.52
CA LEU A 45 9.17 9.79 -0.23
C LEU A 45 8.77 10.93 0.71
N HIS A 46 7.85 10.66 1.63
CA HIS A 46 7.37 11.69 2.55
C HIS A 46 8.45 12.11 3.57
N ALA A 47 9.25 11.17 4.09
CA ALA A 47 10.36 11.49 4.98
C ALA A 47 11.44 12.33 4.29
N ALA A 48 11.78 12.01 3.04
CA ALA A 48 12.73 12.81 2.24
C ALA A 48 12.21 14.23 1.98
N ARG A 49 10.91 14.40 1.73
CA ARG A 49 10.27 15.71 1.58
C ARG A 49 10.30 16.55 2.85
N LEU A 50 10.40 15.91 4.01
CA LEU A 50 10.63 16.58 5.29
C LEU A 50 12.11 16.89 5.57
N GLY A 51 12.99 16.67 4.59
CA GLY A 51 14.42 16.96 4.68
C GLY A 51 15.25 15.88 5.38
N MET A 52 14.70 14.69 5.62
CA MET A 52 15.43 13.57 6.21
C MET A 52 16.31 12.87 5.17
N SER A 53 17.48 12.41 5.59
CA SER A 53 18.28 11.45 4.80
C SER A 53 17.67 10.06 4.94
N VAL A 54 17.22 9.46 3.82
CA VAL A 54 16.48 8.21 3.80
C VAL A 54 17.15 7.17 2.92
N GLN A 55 17.27 5.94 3.42
CA GLN A 55 17.74 4.78 2.70
C GLN A 55 16.68 3.68 2.74
N VAL A 56 16.44 3.01 1.60
CA VAL A 56 15.53 1.87 1.47
C VAL A 56 16.34 0.64 1.05
N LEU A 57 16.16 -0.45 1.79
CA LEU A 57 16.74 -1.75 1.47
C LEU A 57 15.61 -2.74 1.18
N ASP A 58 15.64 -3.40 0.03
CA ASP A 58 14.72 -4.48 -0.31
C ASP A 58 15.48 -5.79 -0.53
N ALA A 59 14.95 -6.89 -0.04
CA ALA A 59 15.55 -8.21 -0.20
C ALA A 59 15.49 -8.73 -1.64
N GLY A 60 14.56 -8.22 -2.43
CA GLY A 60 14.36 -8.55 -3.84
C GLY A 60 14.43 -7.33 -4.73
N GLU A 61 13.66 -7.36 -5.79
CA GLU A 61 13.45 -6.23 -6.70
C GLU A 61 12.19 -5.46 -6.30
N ILE A 62 12.17 -4.15 -6.56
CA ILE A 62 11.02 -3.30 -6.27
C ILE A 62 9.75 -3.84 -6.95
N GLY A 63 8.71 -4.05 -6.16
CA GLY A 63 7.44 -4.59 -6.64
C GLY A 63 7.39 -6.11 -6.82
N GLN A 64 8.49 -6.84 -6.57
CA GLN A 64 8.51 -8.30 -6.67
C GLN A 64 7.63 -9.00 -5.62
N GLY A 65 7.43 -8.38 -4.46
CA GLY A 65 6.58 -8.88 -3.38
C GLY A 65 5.10 -8.53 -3.54
N ALA A 66 4.35 -8.60 -2.44
CA ALA A 66 2.90 -8.37 -2.40
C ALA A 66 2.46 -7.05 -3.02
N SER A 67 3.30 -6.01 -2.97
CA SER A 67 2.99 -4.69 -3.52
C SER A 67 2.83 -4.67 -5.05
N GLY A 68 3.52 -5.54 -5.79
CA GLY A 68 3.37 -5.66 -7.24
C GLY A 68 2.52 -6.86 -7.68
N LEU A 69 2.09 -7.72 -6.75
CA LEU A 69 1.38 -8.96 -7.05
C LEU A 69 -0.11 -8.95 -6.68
N ASN A 70 -0.61 -7.86 -6.10
CA ASN A 70 -2.01 -7.74 -5.69
C ASN A 70 -2.94 -7.40 -6.88
N GLY A 71 -4.25 -7.37 -6.64
CA GLY A 71 -5.25 -7.07 -7.66
C GLY A 71 -5.37 -5.58 -8.05
N GLY A 72 -4.56 -4.70 -7.48
CA GLY A 72 -4.53 -3.27 -7.81
C GLY A 72 -5.73 -2.47 -7.32
N GLN A 73 -6.61 -3.05 -6.52
CA GLN A 73 -7.81 -2.37 -6.01
C GLN A 73 -7.43 -1.26 -5.03
N VAL A 74 -7.94 -0.06 -5.28
CA VAL A 74 -7.83 1.12 -4.42
C VAL A 74 -9.21 1.41 -3.88
N ILE A 75 -9.45 1.03 -2.64
CA ILE A 75 -10.77 1.08 -2.00
C ILE A 75 -10.67 1.94 -0.74
N PRO A 76 -11.49 3.01 -0.60
CA PRO A 76 -11.50 3.80 0.63
C PRO A 76 -12.18 3.02 1.76
N GLY A 77 -11.76 3.28 2.99
CA GLY A 77 -12.39 2.68 4.17
C GLY A 77 -11.46 1.75 4.92
N LEU A 78 -11.96 1.27 6.04
CA LEU A 78 -11.37 0.25 6.88
C LEU A 78 -12.23 -1.01 6.86
N LYS A 79 -11.79 -2.07 7.55
CA LYS A 79 -12.56 -3.31 7.69
C LYS A 79 -13.95 -3.07 8.31
N TYR A 80 -14.04 -2.10 9.21
CA TYR A 80 -15.25 -1.78 9.96
C TYR A 80 -15.91 -0.50 9.44
N ASP A 81 -17.24 -0.47 9.50
CA ASP A 81 -18.03 0.68 9.08
C ASP A 81 -17.97 1.83 10.11
N PRO A 82 -18.32 3.07 9.72
CA PRO A 82 -18.21 4.26 10.59
C PRO A 82 -18.81 4.13 11.98
N GLU A 83 -20.02 3.58 12.11
CA GLU A 83 -20.69 3.46 13.41
C GLU A 83 -19.91 2.55 14.37
N TRP A 84 -19.34 1.45 13.87
CA TRP A 84 -18.52 0.57 14.68
C TRP A 84 -17.24 1.29 15.18
N LEU A 85 -16.61 2.09 14.31
CA LEU A 85 -15.42 2.86 14.67
C LEU A 85 -15.71 3.91 15.75
N LEU A 86 -16.85 4.61 15.64
CA LEU A 86 -17.30 5.58 16.66
C LEU A 86 -17.61 4.91 18.00
N GLU A 87 -18.27 3.76 17.97
CA GLU A 87 -18.62 3.00 19.17
C GLU A 87 -17.36 2.51 19.93
N HIS A 88 -16.35 1.99 19.18
CA HIS A 88 -15.19 1.36 19.79
C HIS A 88 -14.06 2.32 20.17
N PHE A 89 -13.90 3.41 19.43
CA PHE A 89 -12.82 4.39 19.64
C PHE A 89 -13.30 5.72 20.20
N GLY A 90 -14.61 5.87 20.45
CA GLY A 90 -15.24 7.11 20.87
C GLY A 90 -15.40 8.12 19.72
N PRO A 91 -16.17 9.19 19.96
CA PRO A 91 -16.56 10.13 18.91
C PRO A 91 -15.35 10.83 18.26
N GLU A 92 -14.38 11.26 19.04
CA GLU A 92 -13.22 12.02 18.53
C GLU A 92 -12.28 11.12 17.70
N ARG A 93 -11.78 10.02 18.27
CA ARG A 93 -10.87 9.10 17.57
C ARG A 93 -11.56 8.34 16.46
N GLY A 94 -12.80 7.91 16.71
CA GLY A 94 -13.61 7.21 15.70
C GLY A 94 -13.85 8.10 14.49
N GLU A 95 -14.19 9.38 14.69
CA GLU A 95 -14.39 10.32 13.58
C GLU A 95 -13.08 10.59 12.82
N ALA A 96 -11.96 10.76 13.54
CA ALA A 96 -10.65 10.90 12.91
C ALA A 96 -10.29 9.68 12.04
N LEU A 97 -10.55 8.45 12.51
CA LEU A 97 -10.35 7.22 11.75
C LEU A 97 -11.26 7.13 10.52
N VAL A 98 -12.53 7.49 10.65
CA VAL A 98 -13.49 7.50 9.52
C VAL A 98 -13.05 8.49 8.45
N ASN A 99 -12.68 9.71 8.83
CA ASN A 99 -12.23 10.74 7.90
C ASN A 99 -10.93 10.36 7.21
N PHE A 100 -9.96 9.82 7.96
CA PHE A 100 -8.73 9.26 7.39
C PHE A 100 -9.03 8.16 6.38
N ALA A 101 -9.86 7.17 6.76
CA ALA A 101 -10.22 6.06 5.90
C ALA A 101 -10.96 6.51 4.63
N ALA A 102 -11.81 7.53 4.74
CA ALA A 102 -12.55 8.08 3.61
C ALA A 102 -11.64 8.70 2.54
N SER A 103 -10.51 9.29 2.95
CA SER A 103 -9.56 10.00 2.06
C SER A 103 -8.50 9.11 1.43
N THR A 104 -8.36 7.85 1.84
CA THR A 104 -7.21 7.00 1.43
C THR A 104 -7.16 6.72 -0.07
N ALA A 105 -8.29 6.52 -0.74
CA ALA A 105 -8.32 6.32 -2.18
C ALA A 105 -7.99 7.62 -2.95
N ASP A 106 -8.49 8.76 -2.47
CA ASP A 106 -8.16 10.07 -3.05
C ASP A 106 -6.67 10.32 -2.99
N ALA A 107 -6.03 10.05 -1.84
CA ALA A 107 -4.59 10.22 -1.67
C ALA A 107 -3.75 9.45 -2.70
N VAL A 108 -4.16 8.22 -3.08
CA VAL A 108 -3.48 7.44 -4.12
C VAL A 108 -3.62 8.10 -5.49
N PHE A 109 -4.86 8.45 -5.88
CA PHE A 109 -5.11 9.04 -7.20
C PHE A 109 -4.57 10.47 -7.32
N GLU A 110 -4.54 11.24 -6.23
CA GLU A 110 -3.90 12.54 -6.16
C GLU A 110 -2.39 12.41 -6.33
N LEU A 111 -1.74 11.50 -5.62
CA LEU A 111 -0.31 11.26 -5.78
C LEU A 111 0.05 10.87 -7.21
N ILE A 112 -0.76 10.03 -7.87
CA ILE A 112 -0.54 9.67 -9.27
C ILE A 112 -0.58 10.92 -10.17
N ARG A 113 -1.55 11.81 -9.97
CA ARG A 113 -1.68 13.04 -10.76
C ARG A 113 -0.58 14.05 -10.46
N ASP A 114 -0.36 14.34 -9.19
CA ASP A 114 0.52 15.42 -8.73
C ASP A 114 1.98 15.13 -9.08
N GLU A 115 2.40 13.86 -8.92
CA GLU A 115 3.73 13.39 -9.27
C GLU A 115 3.86 12.94 -10.74
N LYS A 116 2.78 13.02 -11.51
CA LYS A 116 2.72 12.58 -12.92
C LYS A 116 3.26 11.16 -13.08
N LEU A 117 2.81 10.25 -12.19
CA LEU A 117 3.25 8.86 -12.23
C LEU A 117 2.72 8.18 -13.50
N ALA A 118 3.57 7.44 -14.18
CA ALA A 118 3.22 6.68 -15.38
C ALA A 118 2.51 5.36 -15.00
N VAL A 119 1.38 5.47 -14.31
CA VAL A 119 0.59 4.34 -13.78
C VAL A 119 -0.74 4.24 -14.52
N PRO A 120 -1.00 3.14 -15.23
CA PRO A 120 -2.33 2.86 -15.73
C PRO A 120 -3.32 2.71 -14.57
N PHE A 121 -4.43 3.44 -14.64
CA PHE A 121 -5.50 3.32 -13.64
C PHE A 121 -6.87 3.57 -14.24
N VAL A 122 -7.89 3.03 -13.57
CA VAL A 122 -9.30 3.33 -13.84
C VAL A 122 -9.99 3.63 -12.51
N ARG A 123 -10.66 4.78 -12.43
CA ARG A 123 -11.41 5.19 -11.24
C ARG A 123 -12.90 5.25 -11.57
N ASN A 124 -13.56 4.09 -11.60
CA ASN A 124 -14.97 3.93 -11.92
C ASN A 124 -15.79 3.28 -10.81
N GLY A 125 -15.19 3.08 -9.64
CA GLY A 125 -15.80 2.52 -8.45
C GLY A 125 -15.45 1.07 -8.18
N TRP A 126 -15.95 0.60 -7.05
CA TRP A 126 -15.86 -0.78 -6.58
C TRP A 126 -17.23 -1.30 -6.20
N ILE A 127 -17.55 -2.51 -6.65
CA ILE A 127 -18.82 -3.17 -6.37
C ILE A 127 -18.59 -4.27 -5.35
N GLN A 128 -19.29 -4.20 -4.22
CA GLN A 128 -19.44 -5.29 -3.28
C GLN A 128 -20.76 -5.99 -3.55
N ALA A 129 -20.74 -7.07 -4.31
CA ALA A 129 -21.91 -7.84 -4.64
C ALA A 129 -22.33 -8.75 -3.48
N ALA A 130 -23.64 -8.86 -3.24
CA ALA A 130 -24.25 -9.64 -2.16
C ALA A 130 -24.97 -10.86 -2.73
N HIS A 131 -24.57 -12.05 -2.29
CA HIS A 131 -25.16 -13.33 -2.70
C HIS A 131 -26.07 -13.94 -1.62
N THR A 132 -26.21 -13.28 -0.47
CA THR A 132 -27.11 -13.66 0.62
C THR A 132 -27.88 -12.45 1.13
N GLU A 133 -29.04 -12.69 1.76
CA GLU A 133 -29.83 -11.64 2.41
C GLU A 133 -29.05 -10.92 3.53
N VAL A 134 -28.19 -11.66 4.25
CA VAL A 134 -27.33 -11.08 5.29
C VAL A 134 -26.33 -10.09 4.67
N ALA A 135 -25.68 -10.48 3.58
CA ALA A 135 -24.75 -9.61 2.87
C ALA A 135 -25.46 -8.38 2.26
N LEU A 136 -26.68 -8.55 1.76
CA LEU A 136 -27.46 -7.44 1.20
C LEU A 136 -27.86 -6.44 2.31
N LYS A 137 -28.29 -6.91 3.48
CA LYS A 137 -28.57 -6.05 4.64
C LYS A 137 -27.32 -5.31 5.12
N ALA A 138 -26.17 -5.98 5.15
CA ALA A 138 -24.90 -5.33 5.47
C ALA A 138 -24.53 -4.25 4.46
N ALA A 139 -24.71 -4.50 3.16
CA ALA A 139 -24.51 -3.52 2.10
C ALA A 139 -25.43 -2.30 2.26
N ALA A 140 -26.73 -2.52 2.59
CA ALA A 140 -27.67 -1.44 2.83
C ALA A 140 -27.32 -0.60 4.06
N ASN A 141 -26.85 -1.22 5.14
CA ASN A 141 -26.38 -0.50 6.32
C ASN A 141 -25.13 0.33 6.04
N ARG A 142 -24.17 -0.23 5.29
CA ARG A 142 -22.97 0.48 4.85
C ARG A 142 -23.31 1.68 3.97
N ASP A 143 -24.20 1.51 3.00
CA ASP A 143 -24.70 2.58 2.13
C ASP A 143 -25.26 3.74 2.94
N ARG A 144 -26.15 3.43 3.90
CA ARG A 144 -26.77 4.42 4.80
C ARG A 144 -25.71 5.26 5.53
N GLN A 145 -24.70 4.60 6.13
CA GLN A 145 -23.68 5.25 6.92
C GLN A 145 -22.77 6.16 6.08
N TRP A 146 -22.30 5.68 4.93
CA TRP A 146 -21.42 6.44 4.05
C TRP A 146 -22.16 7.55 3.32
N ARG A 147 -23.41 7.31 2.90
CA ARG A 147 -24.25 8.33 2.26
C ARG A 147 -24.55 9.48 3.22
N ALA A 148 -24.84 9.19 4.48
CA ALA A 148 -25.04 10.21 5.51
C ALA A 148 -23.80 11.11 5.73
N ARG A 149 -22.64 10.65 5.28
CA ARG A 149 -21.34 11.37 5.32
C ARG A 149 -20.99 12.03 3.99
N GLY A 150 -21.91 12.05 3.01
CA GLY A 150 -21.71 12.67 1.71
C GLY A 150 -20.85 11.87 0.74
N ALA A 151 -20.55 10.58 1.03
CA ALA A 151 -19.81 9.74 0.10
C ALA A 151 -20.62 9.42 -1.16
N ASP A 152 -19.96 9.38 -2.32
CA ASP A 152 -20.59 8.96 -3.59
C ASP A 152 -20.72 7.43 -3.64
N VAL A 153 -21.77 6.96 -3.01
CA VAL A 153 -22.10 5.53 -2.88
C VAL A 153 -23.55 5.27 -3.21
N ARG A 154 -23.89 4.06 -3.64
CA ARG A 154 -25.28 3.64 -3.84
C ARG A 154 -25.46 2.14 -3.77
N LEU A 155 -26.68 1.74 -3.44
CA LEU A 155 -27.12 0.36 -3.60
C LEU A 155 -27.34 0.03 -5.08
N LEU A 156 -27.06 -1.23 -5.41
CA LEU A 156 -27.30 -1.83 -6.72
C LEU A 156 -28.31 -2.97 -6.59
N SER A 157 -29.26 -3.04 -7.52
CA SER A 157 -30.12 -4.20 -7.73
C SER A 157 -29.33 -5.34 -8.42
N ALA A 158 -29.87 -6.55 -8.39
CA ALA A 158 -29.34 -7.70 -9.12
C ALA A 158 -29.19 -7.42 -10.64
N ALA A 159 -30.19 -6.75 -11.22
CA ALA A 159 -30.18 -6.39 -12.66
C ALA A 159 -29.07 -5.39 -12.98
N GLU A 160 -28.82 -4.39 -12.12
CA GLU A 160 -27.74 -3.43 -12.31
C GLU A 160 -26.35 -4.10 -12.21
N ILE A 161 -26.16 -5.02 -11.26
CA ILE A 161 -24.91 -5.78 -11.16
C ILE A 161 -24.67 -6.59 -12.43
N ALA A 162 -25.71 -7.32 -12.90
CA ALA A 162 -25.60 -8.11 -14.13
C ALA A 162 -25.28 -7.23 -15.35
N ALA A 163 -25.91 -6.06 -15.46
CA ALA A 163 -25.64 -5.12 -16.55
C ALA A 163 -24.22 -4.52 -16.50
N MET A 164 -23.69 -4.23 -15.31
CA MET A 164 -22.37 -3.62 -15.12
C MET A 164 -21.21 -4.61 -15.23
N THR A 165 -21.42 -5.86 -14.83
CA THR A 165 -20.32 -6.84 -14.66
C THR A 165 -20.46 -8.10 -15.53
N GLY A 166 -21.65 -8.35 -16.07
CA GLY A 166 -21.99 -9.63 -16.72
C GLY A 166 -22.25 -10.78 -15.72
N ALA A 167 -22.02 -10.57 -14.44
CA ALA A 167 -22.18 -11.62 -13.42
C ALA A 167 -23.64 -11.76 -13.00
N GLN A 168 -24.08 -13.01 -12.77
CA GLN A 168 -25.43 -13.35 -12.34
C GLN A 168 -25.43 -14.05 -10.97
N GLY A 169 -26.61 -14.21 -10.38
CA GLY A 169 -26.78 -14.92 -9.11
C GLY A 169 -26.59 -14.08 -7.87
N TYR A 170 -26.36 -12.78 -7.99
CA TYR A 170 -26.34 -11.85 -6.86
C TYR A 170 -27.74 -11.29 -6.58
N LEU A 171 -28.04 -11.05 -5.30
CA LEU A 171 -29.30 -10.44 -4.86
C LEU A 171 -29.29 -8.92 -5.01
N GLY A 172 -28.13 -8.31 -5.06
CA GLY A 172 -27.87 -6.89 -5.14
C GLY A 172 -26.46 -6.58 -4.65
N GLY A 173 -26.18 -5.34 -4.28
CA GLY A 173 -24.85 -4.97 -3.77
C GLY A 173 -24.73 -3.48 -3.48
N TRP A 174 -23.49 -3.08 -3.27
CA TRP A 174 -23.12 -1.71 -2.96
C TRP A 174 -22.00 -1.24 -3.88
N LEU A 175 -22.13 -0.05 -4.44
CA LEU A 175 -21.14 0.62 -5.26
C LEU A 175 -20.56 1.80 -4.49
N ASP A 176 -19.23 1.84 -4.38
CA ASP A 176 -18.47 3.01 -3.93
C ASP A 176 -17.69 3.60 -5.10
N ARG A 177 -18.11 4.77 -5.59
CA ARG A 177 -17.51 5.43 -6.76
C ARG A 177 -16.17 6.09 -6.48
N ARG A 178 -15.79 6.26 -5.22
CA ARG A 178 -14.50 6.82 -4.83
C ARG A 178 -13.33 5.86 -5.13
N ALA A 179 -13.65 4.57 -5.21
CA ALA A 179 -12.69 3.50 -5.47
C ALA A 179 -12.28 3.39 -6.94
N GLY A 180 -11.25 2.60 -7.19
CA GLY A 180 -10.78 2.27 -8.53
C GLY A 180 -9.75 1.15 -8.53
N VAL A 181 -9.02 1.03 -9.62
CA VAL A 181 -7.94 0.07 -9.80
C VAL A 181 -6.73 0.74 -10.44
N VAL A 182 -5.55 0.32 -10.02
CA VAL A 182 -4.25 0.73 -10.59
C VAL A 182 -3.47 -0.50 -11.04
N ASP A 183 -2.51 -0.34 -11.93
CA ASP A 183 -1.45 -1.33 -12.08
C ASP A 183 -0.53 -1.24 -10.85
N PRO A 184 -0.53 -2.23 -9.93
CA PRO A 184 0.18 -2.14 -8.66
C PRO A 184 1.70 -2.23 -8.83
N LEU A 185 2.18 -2.93 -9.86
CA LEU A 185 3.60 -3.00 -10.16
C LEU A 185 4.12 -1.69 -10.72
N ALA A 186 3.37 -1.08 -11.66
CA ALA A 186 3.68 0.24 -12.17
C ALA A 186 3.64 1.29 -11.04
N TYR A 187 2.63 1.24 -10.17
CA TYR A 187 2.51 2.15 -9.02
C TYR A 187 3.70 2.04 -8.07
N THR A 188 4.08 0.81 -7.69
CA THR A 188 5.23 0.58 -6.81
C THR A 188 6.54 1.06 -7.45
N SER A 189 6.72 0.77 -8.74
CA SER A 189 7.92 1.19 -9.49
C SER A 189 8.03 2.70 -9.63
N GLU A 190 6.91 3.38 -9.87
CA GLU A 190 6.87 4.83 -9.98
C GLU A 190 7.06 5.53 -8.62
N LEU A 191 6.55 4.94 -7.53
CA LEU A 191 6.86 5.41 -6.18
C LEU A 191 8.37 5.37 -5.92
N ALA A 192 9.05 4.30 -6.31
CA ALA A 192 10.50 4.20 -6.16
C ALA A 192 11.23 5.25 -7.01
N ARG A 193 10.75 5.49 -8.23
CA ARG A 193 11.32 6.53 -9.12
C ARG A 193 11.22 7.92 -8.50
N VAL A 194 10.04 8.31 -8.00
CA VAL A 194 9.87 9.65 -7.40
C VAL A 194 10.56 9.78 -6.05
N ALA A 195 10.62 8.70 -5.26
CA ALA A 195 11.39 8.68 -4.02
C ALA A 195 12.89 8.88 -4.31
N ALA A 196 13.44 8.19 -5.31
CA ALA A 196 14.82 8.38 -5.73
C ALA A 196 15.08 9.80 -6.23
N ALA A 197 14.17 10.38 -7.02
CA ALA A 197 14.25 11.77 -7.47
C ALA A 197 14.19 12.77 -6.32
N ALA A 198 13.53 12.44 -5.21
CA ALA A 198 13.50 13.22 -3.98
C ALA A 198 14.76 13.00 -3.09
N GLY A 199 15.75 12.26 -3.56
CA GLY A 199 17.01 12.02 -2.84
C GLY A 199 17.04 10.76 -1.98
N VAL A 200 16.00 9.93 -2.01
CA VAL A 200 16.00 8.62 -1.34
C VAL A 200 16.99 7.69 -2.05
N ARG A 201 17.86 7.05 -1.29
CA ARG A 201 18.76 6.04 -1.82
C ARG A 201 18.10 4.67 -1.65
N ILE A 202 18.02 3.90 -2.73
CA ILE A 202 17.34 2.60 -2.77
C ILE A 202 18.33 1.53 -3.21
N ALA A 203 18.40 0.43 -2.47
CA ALA A 203 19.13 -0.77 -2.86
C ALA A 203 18.20 -1.98 -2.93
N GLU A 204 18.19 -2.61 -4.08
CA GLU A 204 17.55 -3.89 -4.34
C GLU A 204 18.51 -5.05 -4.05
N ARG A 205 17.97 -6.22 -3.70
CA ARG A 205 18.73 -7.44 -3.38
C ARG A 205 19.64 -7.29 -2.17
N GLU A 206 19.27 -6.38 -1.26
CA GLU A 206 19.94 -6.13 0.02
C GLU A 206 19.06 -6.59 1.18
N LYS A 207 19.06 -7.89 1.43
CA LYS A 207 18.27 -8.50 2.51
C LYS A 207 18.87 -8.16 3.87
N VAL A 208 18.12 -7.44 4.68
CA VAL A 208 18.46 -7.17 6.08
C VAL A 208 18.32 -8.45 6.89
N VAL A 209 19.35 -8.81 7.63
CA VAL A 209 19.42 -10.04 8.45
C VAL A 209 19.54 -9.75 9.94
N ARG A 210 19.95 -8.54 10.32
CA ARG A 210 20.09 -8.17 11.73
C ARG A 210 19.85 -6.69 11.95
N LEU A 211 19.12 -6.39 13.01
CA LEU A 211 18.89 -5.05 13.53
C LEU A 211 19.32 -5.03 15.01
N THR A 212 20.16 -4.07 15.38
CA THR A 212 20.53 -3.84 16.78
C THR A 212 20.45 -2.36 17.10
N ASN A 213 20.04 -2.04 18.32
CA ASN A 213 20.07 -0.67 18.81
C ASN A 213 21.03 -0.56 19.99
N ALA A 214 21.97 0.37 19.89
CA ALA A 214 22.88 0.67 20.98
C ALA A 214 22.95 2.20 21.15
N ALA A 215 22.65 2.67 22.34
CA ALA A 215 22.68 4.10 22.69
C ALA A 215 21.84 4.99 21.71
N GLY A 216 20.70 4.50 21.25
CA GLY A 216 19.81 5.23 20.35
C GLY A 216 20.21 5.22 18.88
N VAL A 217 21.29 4.50 18.52
CA VAL A 217 21.70 4.31 17.14
C VAL A 217 21.39 2.91 16.69
N TRP A 218 20.61 2.79 15.60
CA TRP A 218 20.36 1.52 14.95
C TRP A 218 21.53 1.12 14.07
N ARG A 219 21.92 -0.15 14.14
CA ARG A 219 22.83 -0.80 13.21
C ARG A 219 22.08 -1.82 12.40
N ILE A 220 22.21 -1.75 11.09
CA ILE A 220 21.54 -2.58 10.11
C ILE A 220 22.59 -3.38 9.38
N LEU A 221 22.48 -4.71 9.43
CA LEU A 221 23.35 -5.62 8.69
C LEU A 221 22.58 -6.36 7.63
N THR A 222 23.08 -6.37 6.41
CA THR A 222 22.51 -7.16 5.32
C THR A 222 23.23 -8.51 5.15
N GLU A 223 22.60 -9.43 4.42
CA GLU A 223 23.15 -10.74 4.08
C GLU A 223 24.47 -10.64 3.28
N ASN A 224 24.60 -9.58 2.47
CA ASN A 224 25.81 -9.30 1.69
C ASN A 224 26.93 -8.60 2.48
N GLY A 225 26.72 -8.40 3.79
CA GLY A 225 27.71 -7.79 4.68
C GLY A 225 27.73 -6.26 4.68
N LEU A 226 26.75 -5.59 4.06
CA LEU A 226 26.59 -4.15 4.16
C LEU A 226 26.15 -3.78 5.58
N GLU A 227 26.89 -2.85 6.21
CA GLU A 227 26.53 -2.27 7.50
C GLU A 227 26.12 -0.82 7.36
N LEU A 228 24.95 -0.45 7.88
CA LEU A 228 24.44 0.91 7.91
C LEU A 228 24.10 1.34 9.35
N GLN A 229 24.01 2.64 9.56
CA GLN A 229 23.57 3.23 10.82
C GLN A 229 22.40 4.18 10.59
N ALA A 230 21.44 4.19 11.52
CA ALA A 230 20.31 5.11 11.43
C ALA A 230 19.85 5.58 12.81
N LYS A 231 19.22 6.77 12.85
CA LYS A 231 18.51 7.26 14.05
C LYS A 231 17.19 6.50 14.25
N ALA A 232 16.54 6.09 13.15
CA ALA A 232 15.30 5.35 13.16
C ALA A 232 15.30 4.25 12.08
N VAL A 233 14.58 3.16 12.33
CA VAL A 233 14.32 2.08 11.36
C VAL A 233 12.82 1.92 11.22
N VAL A 234 12.36 1.84 9.97
CA VAL A 234 10.97 1.49 9.63
C VAL A 234 10.96 0.09 9.04
N LEU A 235 10.21 -0.82 9.64
CA LEU A 235 9.96 -2.15 9.10
C LEU A 235 8.72 -2.11 8.22
N ALA A 236 8.91 -2.23 6.91
CA ALA A 236 7.86 -2.26 5.90
C ALA A 236 7.79 -3.62 5.21
N THR A 237 8.20 -4.67 5.90
CA THR A 237 8.39 -6.04 5.41
C THR A 237 7.12 -6.89 5.44
N ASN A 238 6.04 -6.39 6.05
CA ASN A 238 4.76 -7.10 6.18
C ASN A 238 4.97 -8.54 6.72
N ALA A 239 4.49 -9.54 6.02
CA ALA A 239 4.60 -10.95 6.39
C ALA A 239 6.04 -11.52 6.33
N TYR A 240 7.00 -10.76 5.81
CA TYR A 240 8.41 -11.19 5.70
C TYR A 240 9.29 -10.67 6.84
N THR A 241 8.69 -10.26 7.96
CA THR A 241 9.41 -9.67 9.12
C THR A 241 10.14 -10.72 9.97
N ASP A 242 9.87 -12.00 9.78
CA ASP A 242 10.41 -13.08 10.60
C ASP A 242 11.93 -12.99 10.80
N GLY A 243 12.35 -13.12 12.08
CA GLY A 243 13.76 -13.12 12.47
C GLY A 243 14.43 -11.74 12.54
N LEU A 244 13.77 -10.65 12.16
CA LEU A 244 14.33 -9.29 12.25
C LEU A 244 14.12 -8.65 13.63
N ILE A 245 13.06 -9.01 14.32
CA ILE A 245 12.76 -8.53 15.68
C ILE A 245 12.99 -9.71 16.64
N PRO A 246 13.84 -9.53 17.68
CA PRO A 246 13.92 -10.52 18.76
C PRO A 246 12.54 -10.66 19.40
N GLY A 247 12.06 -11.92 19.57
CA GLY A 247 10.81 -12.23 20.27
C GLY A 247 10.86 -11.91 21.76
#